data_8add6e4a2f981fbfa474aa70ccaa78e0
#
_entry.id   8add6e4a2f981fbfa474aa70ccaa78e0
#
_cell.length_a   1.000
_cell.length_b   1.000
_cell.length_c   1.000
_cell.angle_alpha   90.00
_cell.angle_beta   90.00
_cell.angle_gamma   90.00
#
_symmetry.space_group_name_H-M   'P 1'
#
loop_
_entity.id
_entity.type
_entity.pdbx_description
1 polymer ?
#
loop_
_entity_poly.entity_id
_entity_poly.type
_entity_poly.pdbx_seq_one_letter_code
_entity_poly.pdbx_strand_id
1 'polypeptide(L)'
;MQADKTAIDGVLILQPKVFGDARGFFLESFNQTAFDAAVGHHVDFVQDNHSRSARGVLRGLHFQKAPKAQGKLVRVTAGAVFDVAVDIRRDSPTFGRWVGVELTGENHRQLWIPPGLAHGFLVLSDTADFLYKTTEFYSPADEGAVRWDDPDLAIAWPDVGAAPTLSAKDAAAGLLRDLP
;
A
#
# COMPACT_ATOMS: atom_id res chain seq x y z
N MET A 1 -19.49 0.92 2.17
CA MET A 1 -18.11 0.40 1.95
C MET A 1 -18.09 -1.02 2.45
N GLN A 2 -17.68 -1.99 1.63
CA GLN A 2 -17.43 -3.37 2.07
C GLN A 2 -15.97 -3.48 2.50
N ALA A 3 -15.68 -4.27 3.53
CA ALA A 3 -14.32 -4.47 4.01
C ALA A 3 -14.04 -5.98 4.11
N ASP A 4 -13.03 -6.44 3.39
CA ASP A 4 -12.59 -7.83 3.39
C ASP A 4 -11.27 -7.94 4.17
N LYS A 5 -11.22 -8.87 5.12
CA LYS A 5 -10.01 -9.17 5.90
C LYS A 5 -8.96 -9.87 5.03
N THR A 6 -7.70 -9.65 5.34
CA THR A 6 -6.57 -10.34 4.72
C THR A 6 -5.92 -11.34 5.68
N ALA A 7 -4.84 -11.98 5.25
CA ALA A 7 -4.07 -12.90 6.10
C ALA A 7 -3.23 -12.17 7.17
N ILE A 8 -3.10 -10.83 7.08
CA ILE A 8 -2.39 -10.01 8.08
C ILE A 8 -3.43 -9.21 8.86
N ASP A 9 -3.43 -9.36 10.18
CA ASP A 9 -4.38 -8.68 11.04
C ASP A 9 -4.26 -7.15 10.93
N GLY A 10 -5.41 -6.49 10.79
CA GLY A 10 -5.54 -5.06 10.59
C GLY A 10 -5.41 -4.59 9.13
N VAL A 11 -4.90 -5.39 8.20
CA VAL A 11 -4.88 -5.05 6.77
C VAL A 11 -6.23 -5.41 6.14
N LEU A 12 -6.88 -4.42 5.49
CA LEU A 12 -8.20 -4.57 4.91
C LEU A 12 -8.24 -4.17 3.44
N ILE A 13 -8.91 -4.98 2.62
CA ILE A 13 -9.30 -4.59 1.27
C ILE A 13 -10.66 -3.91 1.38
N LEU A 14 -10.72 -2.63 0.98
CA LEU A 14 -11.94 -1.85 1.02
C LEU A 14 -12.52 -1.70 -0.38
N GLN A 15 -13.82 -1.94 -0.51
CA GLN A 15 -14.55 -1.84 -1.76
C GLN A 15 -15.63 -0.76 -1.62
N PRO A 16 -15.44 0.44 -2.21
CA PRO A 16 -16.46 1.47 -2.22
C PRO A 16 -17.65 1.04 -3.08
N LYS A 17 -18.83 1.54 -2.77
CA LYS A 17 -19.98 1.38 -3.65
C LYS A 17 -19.83 2.31 -4.85
N VAL A 18 -19.86 1.73 -6.05
CA VAL A 18 -19.80 2.47 -7.32
C VAL A 18 -21.19 2.60 -7.90
N PHE A 19 -21.57 3.82 -8.30
CA PHE A 19 -22.81 4.14 -8.98
C PHE A 19 -22.48 4.55 -10.41
N GLY A 20 -22.94 3.78 -11.40
CA GLY A 20 -22.69 4.03 -12.82
C GLY A 20 -23.96 4.42 -13.56
N ASP A 21 -23.84 5.35 -14.54
CA ASP A 21 -24.89 5.68 -15.52
C ASP A 21 -24.27 6.09 -16.86
N ALA A 22 -25.07 6.59 -17.81
CA ALA A 22 -24.58 6.99 -19.15
C ALA A 22 -23.55 8.14 -19.14
N ARG A 23 -23.35 8.82 -18.01
CA ARG A 23 -22.36 9.90 -17.84
C ARG A 23 -21.03 9.40 -17.29
N GLY A 24 -20.96 8.12 -16.83
CA GLY A 24 -19.79 7.54 -16.19
C GLY A 24 -20.13 6.95 -14.82
N PHE A 25 -19.28 7.17 -13.82
CA PHE A 25 -19.48 6.65 -12.47
C PHE A 25 -19.31 7.72 -11.39
N PHE A 26 -19.91 7.44 -10.23
CA PHE A 26 -19.69 8.17 -8.97
C PHE A 26 -19.40 7.18 -7.86
N LEU A 27 -18.48 7.51 -6.98
CA LEU A 27 -18.22 6.79 -5.74
C LEU A 27 -17.77 7.74 -4.63
N GLU A 28 -18.08 7.42 -3.37
CA GLU A 28 -17.39 8.01 -2.24
C GLU A 28 -16.04 7.31 -2.10
N SER A 29 -14.97 7.98 -2.51
CA SER A 29 -13.62 7.43 -2.42
C SER A 29 -13.07 7.38 -0.99
N PHE A 30 -13.62 8.21 -0.10
CA PHE A 30 -13.37 8.19 1.34
C PHE A 30 -14.57 8.79 2.07
N ASN A 31 -14.95 8.16 3.18
CA ASN A 31 -15.94 8.65 4.12
C ASN A 31 -15.47 8.22 5.53
N GLN A 32 -15.20 9.19 6.40
CA GLN A 32 -14.61 8.94 7.72
C GLN A 32 -15.44 7.95 8.54
N THR A 33 -16.76 8.16 8.62
CA THR A 33 -17.65 7.29 9.40
C THR A 33 -17.64 5.85 8.89
N ALA A 34 -17.71 5.68 7.55
CA ALA A 34 -17.67 4.34 6.94
C ALA A 34 -16.31 3.65 7.09
N PHE A 35 -15.22 4.43 7.07
CA PHE A 35 -13.86 3.92 7.26
C PHE A 35 -13.63 3.49 8.71
N ASP A 36 -13.98 4.34 9.69
CA ASP A 36 -13.86 4.02 11.12
C ASP A 36 -14.67 2.78 11.49
N ALA A 37 -15.87 2.65 10.93
CA ALA A 37 -16.68 1.45 11.12
C ALA A 37 -16.04 0.18 10.54
N ALA A 38 -15.34 0.29 9.40
CA ALA A 38 -14.64 -0.83 8.77
C ALA A 38 -13.39 -1.25 9.55
N VAL A 39 -12.62 -0.27 10.06
CA VAL A 39 -11.38 -0.50 10.81
C VAL A 39 -11.66 -0.86 12.27
N GLY A 40 -12.81 -0.42 12.83
CA GLY A 40 -13.23 -0.67 14.21
C GLY A 40 -12.75 0.36 15.23
N HIS A 41 -12.10 1.43 14.79
CA HIS A 41 -11.67 2.56 15.62
C HIS A 41 -11.50 3.82 14.78
N HIS A 42 -11.40 4.97 15.44
CA HIS A 42 -11.15 6.24 14.74
C HIS A 42 -9.71 6.33 14.25
N VAL A 43 -9.54 6.82 13.02
CA VAL A 43 -8.23 7.02 12.37
C VAL A 43 -8.20 8.39 11.68
N ASP A 44 -7.33 9.28 12.14
CA ASP A 44 -7.09 10.56 11.49
C ASP A 44 -6.12 10.44 10.33
N PHE A 45 -6.42 11.09 9.20
CA PHE A 45 -5.51 11.27 8.09
C PHE A 45 -5.04 12.72 8.00
N VAL A 46 -3.73 12.92 7.90
CA VAL A 46 -3.10 14.25 7.97
C VAL A 46 -2.42 14.68 6.68
N GLN A 47 -2.22 13.76 5.73
CA GLN A 47 -1.51 14.05 4.47
C GLN A 47 -2.06 13.18 3.34
N ASP A 48 -2.24 13.78 2.16
CA ASP A 48 -2.53 13.09 0.90
C ASP A 48 -1.32 13.15 -0.04
N ASN A 49 -1.09 12.05 -0.75
CA ASN A 49 -0.01 11.93 -1.74
C ASN A 49 -0.56 11.40 -3.06
N HIS A 50 0.03 11.84 -4.17
CA HIS A 50 -0.27 11.36 -5.51
C HIS A 50 1.03 11.16 -6.29
N SER A 51 1.18 10.00 -6.90
CA SER A 51 2.31 9.70 -7.80
C SER A 51 1.81 9.08 -9.09
N ARG A 52 2.51 9.38 -10.20
CA ARG A 52 2.37 8.69 -11.48
C ARG A 52 3.65 7.93 -11.79
N SER A 53 3.54 6.70 -12.25
CA SER A 53 4.67 5.84 -12.56
C SER A 53 4.39 5.02 -13.82
N ALA A 54 5.44 4.74 -14.59
CA ALA A 54 5.36 3.91 -15.80
C ALA A 54 5.39 2.42 -15.44
N ARG A 55 5.05 1.54 -16.41
CA ARG A 55 5.12 0.09 -16.31
C ARG A 55 6.47 -0.37 -15.78
N GLY A 56 6.46 -1.32 -14.87
CA GLY A 56 7.66 -1.92 -14.27
C GLY A 56 8.33 -1.05 -13.21
N VAL A 57 7.87 0.17 -12.93
CA VAL A 57 8.35 0.92 -11.76
C VAL A 57 7.87 0.22 -10.49
N LEU A 58 8.80 -0.09 -9.60
CA LEU A 58 8.54 -0.59 -8.25
C LEU A 58 9.00 0.45 -7.24
N ARG A 59 8.11 0.79 -6.31
CA ARG A 59 8.39 1.68 -5.17
C ARG A 59 8.18 0.91 -3.88
N GLY A 60 9.18 0.87 -3.03
CA GLY A 60 9.07 0.19 -1.73
C GLY A 60 10.25 -0.74 -1.43
N LEU A 61 10.12 -1.46 -0.35
CA LEU A 61 9.02 -1.51 0.64
C LEU A 61 9.28 -0.46 1.73
N HIS A 62 8.45 0.57 1.82
CA HIS A 62 8.68 1.74 2.68
C HIS A 62 7.83 1.72 3.95
N PHE A 63 8.42 2.17 5.06
CA PHE A 63 7.74 2.39 6.33
C PHE A 63 8.32 3.60 7.05
N GLN A 64 7.66 4.07 8.08
CA GLN A 64 8.23 4.98 9.08
C GLN A 64 8.25 4.30 10.45
N LYS A 65 9.32 4.55 11.21
CA LYS A 65 9.51 4.05 12.58
C LYS A 65 8.66 4.83 13.57
N ALA A 66 8.33 4.18 14.70
CA ALA A 66 7.76 4.90 15.82
C ALA A 66 8.73 6.01 16.34
N PRO A 67 8.23 7.16 16.80
CA PRO A 67 6.81 7.49 17.01
C PRO A 67 6.09 8.01 15.76
N LYS A 68 6.72 8.05 14.58
CA LYS A 68 6.20 8.59 13.33
C LYS A 68 5.68 7.51 12.37
N ALA A 69 5.30 6.35 12.89
CA ALA A 69 4.76 5.26 12.10
C ALA A 69 3.46 5.69 11.38
N GLN A 70 3.40 5.40 10.08
CA GLN A 70 2.26 5.78 9.22
C GLN A 70 1.36 4.59 8.91
N GLY A 71 0.06 4.73 9.17
CA GLY A 71 -0.96 3.97 8.47
C GLY A 71 -1.23 4.59 7.10
N LYS A 72 -1.59 3.77 6.12
CA LYS A 72 -1.81 4.22 4.73
C LYS A 72 -3.12 3.68 4.18
N LEU A 73 -3.93 4.55 3.59
CA LEU A 73 -5.08 4.14 2.78
C LEU A 73 -4.75 4.44 1.32
N VAL A 74 -4.53 3.39 0.54
CA VAL A 74 -4.01 3.49 -0.82
C VAL A 74 -5.04 3.08 -1.87
N ARG A 75 -4.98 3.68 -3.07
CA ARG A 75 -5.82 3.36 -4.22
C ARG A 75 -5.17 3.76 -5.53
N VAL A 76 -5.66 3.18 -6.64
CA VAL A 76 -5.32 3.56 -8.00
C VAL A 76 -6.52 4.23 -8.65
N THR A 77 -6.30 5.36 -9.35
CA THR A 77 -7.34 6.09 -10.06
C THR A 77 -7.27 5.93 -11.56
N ALA A 78 -6.10 5.54 -12.10
CA ALA A 78 -5.89 5.18 -13.49
C ALA A 78 -4.78 4.13 -13.57
N GLY A 79 -4.92 3.16 -14.45
CA GLY A 79 -3.98 2.04 -14.61
C GLY A 79 -4.14 0.97 -13.53
N ALA A 80 -3.08 0.18 -13.33
CA ALA A 80 -3.08 -0.98 -12.43
C ALA A 80 -1.73 -1.15 -11.74
N VAL A 81 -1.76 -1.57 -10.47
CA VAL A 81 -0.58 -1.94 -9.70
C VAL A 81 -0.82 -3.25 -8.95
N PHE A 82 0.25 -3.98 -8.68
CA PHE A 82 0.27 -5.00 -7.64
C PHE A 82 0.80 -4.36 -6.35
N ASP A 83 -0.08 -4.17 -5.40
CA ASP A 83 0.18 -3.47 -4.13
C ASP A 83 0.49 -4.48 -3.03
N VAL A 84 1.54 -4.27 -2.26
CA VAL A 84 2.05 -5.23 -1.26
C VAL A 84 2.21 -4.56 0.09
N ALA A 85 1.63 -5.18 1.11
CA ALA A 85 1.87 -4.87 2.52
C ALA A 85 2.62 -6.03 3.19
N VAL A 86 3.66 -5.72 3.95
CA VAL A 86 4.50 -6.68 4.69
C VAL A 86 4.43 -6.39 6.17
N ASP A 87 4.15 -7.38 6.99
CA ASP A 87 4.18 -7.23 8.44
C ASP A 87 5.62 -7.25 8.96
N ILE A 88 6.09 -6.10 9.45
CA ILE A 88 7.41 -5.92 10.03
C ILE A 88 7.37 -5.72 11.56
N ARG A 89 6.21 -5.95 12.19
CA ARG A 89 6.04 -5.88 13.65
C ARG A 89 6.63 -7.13 14.29
N ARG A 90 7.71 -6.99 15.03
CA ARG A 90 8.48 -8.12 15.60
C ARG A 90 7.65 -9.07 16.45
N ASP A 91 6.69 -8.54 17.21
CA ASP A 91 5.84 -9.32 18.12
C ASP A 91 4.56 -9.86 17.43
N SER A 92 4.40 -9.64 16.15
CA SER A 92 3.23 -10.10 15.40
C SER A 92 3.34 -11.59 15.06
N PRO A 93 2.25 -12.37 15.18
CA PRO A 93 2.21 -13.75 14.70
C PRO A 93 2.35 -13.87 13.18
N THR A 94 2.23 -12.76 12.46
CA THR A 94 2.40 -12.66 11.01
C THR A 94 3.68 -11.91 10.59
N PHE A 95 4.63 -11.72 11.51
CA PHE A 95 5.93 -11.13 11.17
C PHE A 95 6.57 -11.81 9.95
N GLY A 96 7.02 -11.01 8.98
CA GLY A 96 7.61 -11.48 7.74
C GLY A 96 6.59 -12.03 6.71
N ARG A 97 5.30 -12.06 7.01
CA ARG A 97 4.26 -12.37 6.02
C ARG A 97 3.89 -11.14 5.21
N TRP A 98 3.45 -11.38 3.99
CA TRP A 98 2.97 -10.33 3.10
C TRP A 98 1.60 -10.68 2.51
N VAL A 99 0.90 -9.66 2.06
CA VAL A 99 -0.33 -9.74 1.26
C VAL A 99 -0.16 -8.86 0.04
N GLY A 100 -0.52 -9.40 -1.14
CA GLY A 100 -0.51 -8.68 -2.40
C GLY A 100 -1.92 -8.55 -2.96
N VAL A 101 -2.27 -7.36 -3.45
CA VAL A 101 -3.59 -7.04 -3.99
C VAL A 101 -3.44 -6.26 -5.29
N GLU A 102 -4.16 -6.66 -6.32
CA GLU A 102 -4.26 -5.84 -7.53
C GLU A 102 -5.25 -4.69 -7.29
N LEU A 103 -4.73 -3.45 -7.43
CA LEU A 103 -5.50 -2.21 -7.36
C LEU A 103 -5.52 -1.57 -8.74
N THR A 104 -6.71 -1.24 -9.24
CA THR A 104 -6.87 -0.64 -10.58
C THR A 104 -7.86 0.51 -10.58
N GLY A 105 -7.79 1.36 -11.60
CA GLY A 105 -8.81 2.39 -11.84
C GLY A 105 -10.20 1.82 -12.09
N GLU A 106 -10.31 0.56 -12.54
CA GLU A 106 -11.57 -0.11 -12.86
C GLU A 106 -12.17 -0.83 -11.65
N ASN A 107 -11.35 -1.51 -10.82
CA ASN A 107 -11.86 -2.26 -9.68
C ASN A 107 -12.16 -1.38 -8.46
N HIS A 108 -11.64 -0.14 -8.44
CA HIS A 108 -11.82 0.87 -7.39
C HIS A 108 -11.47 0.39 -5.98
N ARG A 109 -10.81 -0.77 -5.84
CA ARG A 109 -10.37 -1.29 -4.55
C ARG A 109 -9.36 -0.36 -3.90
N GLN A 110 -9.38 -0.36 -2.58
CA GLN A 110 -8.40 0.34 -1.75
C GLN A 110 -7.80 -0.65 -0.76
N LEU A 111 -6.57 -0.41 -0.35
CA LEU A 111 -5.94 -1.21 0.71
C LEU A 111 -5.68 -0.31 1.92
N TRP A 112 -6.21 -0.71 3.07
CA TRP A 112 -5.82 -0.14 4.36
C TRP A 112 -4.67 -0.92 4.94
N ILE A 113 -3.58 -0.23 5.24
CA ILE A 113 -2.33 -0.75 5.78
C ILE A 113 -2.09 -0.03 7.11
N PRO A 114 -2.27 -0.66 8.26
CA PRO A 114 -2.06 -0.03 9.57
C PRO A 114 -0.58 0.33 9.80
N PRO A 115 -0.28 1.21 10.78
CA PRO A 115 1.10 1.49 11.18
C PRO A 115 1.87 0.22 11.57
N GLY A 116 3.17 0.22 11.32
CA GLY A 116 4.04 -0.91 11.64
C GLY A 116 4.18 -1.95 10.53
N LEU A 117 3.69 -1.65 9.34
CA LEU A 117 3.89 -2.46 8.14
C LEU A 117 4.77 -1.73 7.12
N ALA A 118 5.53 -2.48 6.34
CA ALA A 118 6.19 -1.96 5.14
C ALA A 118 5.26 -2.10 3.94
N HIS A 119 5.34 -1.15 3.01
CA HIS A 119 4.45 -1.04 1.87
C HIS A 119 5.21 -0.72 0.58
N GLY A 120 4.79 -1.34 -0.51
CA GLY A 120 5.30 -1.05 -1.84
C GLY A 120 4.36 -1.52 -2.93
N PHE A 121 4.63 -1.12 -4.16
CA PHE A 121 3.84 -1.55 -5.31
C PHE A 121 4.66 -1.66 -6.58
N LEU A 122 4.21 -2.52 -7.50
CA LEU A 122 4.73 -2.69 -8.86
C LEU A 122 3.66 -2.24 -9.86
N VAL A 123 4.02 -1.39 -10.82
CA VAL A 123 3.11 -0.93 -11.88
C VAL A 123 2.97 -2.00 -12.96
N LEU A 124 1.73 -2.41 -13.22
CA LEU A 124 1.37 -3.46 -14.20
C LEU A 124 0.93 -2.91 -15.56
N SER A 125 0.27 -1.74 -15.58
CA SER A 125 -0.19 -1.04 -16.80
C SER A 125 0.88 -0.11 -17.35
N ASP A 126 0.67 0.47 -18.53
CA ASP A 126 1.63 1.41 -19.15
C ASP A 126 1.96 2.58 -18.23
N THR A 127 0.95 3.09 -17.50
CA THR A 127 1.11 4.07 -16.42
C THR A 127 0.10 3.78 -15.33
N ALA A 128 0.39 4.17 -14.08
CA ALA A 128 -0.57 4.15 -12.99
C ALA A 128 -0.53 5.45 -12.18
N ASP A 129 -1.71 5.97 -11.85
CA ASP A 129 -1.91 7.04 -10.87
C ASP A 129 -2.25 6.45 -9.51
N PHE A 130 -1.33 6.59 -8.58
CA PHE A 130 -1.39 6.03 -7.25
C PHE A 130 -1.58 7.12 -6.20
N LEU A 131 -2.67 7.05 -5.45
CA LEU A 131 -3.03 8.01 -4.42
C LEU A 131 -3.08 7.34 -3.06
N TYR A 132 -2.64 8.03 -2.03
CA TYR A 132 -2.75 7.52 -0.67
C TYR A 132 -2.83 8.61 0.39
N LYS A 133 -3.61 8.32 1.43
CA LYS A 133 -3.69 9.09 2.68
C LYS A 133 -2.76 8.47 3.71
N THR A 134 -2.16 9.30 4.58
CA THR A 134 -1.33 8.83 5.69
C THR A 134 -1.80 9.38 7.04
N THR A 135 -1.62 8.58 8.09
CA THR A 135 -2.02 8.94 9.46
C THR A 135 -0.99 9.79 10.19
N GLU A 136 0.20 9.98 9.62
CA GLU A 136 1.26 10.82 10.17
C GLU A 136 1.97 11.55 9.01
N PHE A 137 2.56 12.70 9.29
CA PHE A 137 3.34 13.45 8.32
C PHE A 137 4.61 12.70 7.90
N TYR A 138 5.09 12.98 6.69
CA TYR A 138 6.36 12.43 6.23
C TYR A 138 7.51 12.92 7.11
N SER A 139 8.29 11.98 7.62
CA SER A 139 9.48 12.23 8.44
C SER A 139 10.69 11.51 7.83
N PRO A 140 11.59 12.23 7.13
CA PRO A 140 12.78 11.62 6.54
C PRO A 140 13.71 10.93 7.56
N ALA A 141 13.72 11.43 8.80
CA ALA A 141 14.55 10.87 9.87
C ALA A 141 14.06 9.50 10.37
N ASP A 142 12.76 9.25 10.24
CA ASP A 142 12.13 8.02 10.71
C ASP A 142 11.87 7.02 9.57
N GLU A 143 12.20 7.39 8.33
CA GLU A 143 11.96 6.55 7.18
C GLU A 143 12.86 5.31 7.19
N GLY A 144 12.27 4.19 6.81
CA GLY A 144 12.96 2.92 6.59
C GLY A 144 12.46 2.24 5.33
N ALA A 145 13.26 1.29 4.84
CA ALA A 145 12.90 0.45 3.70
C ALA A 145 13.41 -0.98 3.88
N VAL A 146 12.64 -1.94 3.38
CA VAL A 146 13.07 -3.34 3.18
C VAL A 146 13.22 -3.58 1.69
N ARG A 147 14.20 -4.37 1.33
CA ARG A 147 14.48 -4.75 -0.06
C ARG A 147 13.29 -5.48 -0.67
N TRP A 148 12.90 -5.07 -1.87
CA TRP A 148 11.74 -5.60 -2.59
C TRP A 148 11.87 -7.10 -2.93
N ASP A 149 13.11 -7.57 -3.18
CA ASP A 149 13.47 -8.96 -3.50
C ASP A 149 14.10 -9.69 -2.31
N ASP A 150 13.74 -9.30 -1.09
CA ASP A 150 14.21 -9.96 0.13
C ASP A 150 13.91 -11.48 0.07
N PRO A 151 14.93 -12.34 0.20
CA PRO A 151 14.75 -13.79 0.08
C PRO A 151 13.92 -14.40 1.22
N ASP A 152 13.88 -13.77 2.40
CA ASP A 152 13.08 -14.25 3.53
C ASP A 152 11.60 -13.89 3.34
N LEU A 153 11.31 -12.81 2.63
CA LEU A 153 9.94 -12.44 2.24
C LEU A 153 9.44 -13.23 1.04
N ALA A 154 10.31 -13.50 0.07
CA ALA A 154 9.99 -14.23 -1.16
C ALA A 154 8.68 -13.76 -1.81
N ILE A 155 8.50 -12.43 -1.94
CA ILE A 155 7.28 -11.83 -2.51
C ILE A 155 7.15 -12.28 -3.98
N ALA A 156 6.02 -12.87 -4.32
CA ALA A 156 5.71 -13.31 -5.67
C ALA A 156 5.23 -12.12 -6.54
N TRP A 157 6.17 -11.23 -6.90
CA TRP A 157 5.89 -10.12 -7.78
C TRP A 157 5.47 -10.62 -9.18
N PRO A 158 4.41 -10.03 -9.79
CA PRO A 158 4.03 -10.34 -11.16
C PRO A 158 5.17 -10.05 -12.14
N ASP A 159 5.31 -10.89 -13.16
CA ASP A 159 6.23 -10.64 -14.26
C ASP A 159 5.68 -9.53 -15.17
N VAL A 160 6.45 -8.47 -15.36
CA VAL A 160 6.14 -7.35 -16.26
C VAL A 160 6.99 -7.36 -17.54
N GLY A 161 7.71 -8.46 -17.78
CA GLY A 161 8.55 -8.67 -18.97
C GLY A 161 9.95 -8.06 -18.89
N ALA A 162 10.32 -7.44 -17.76
CA ALA A 162 11.64 -6.86 -17.51
C ALA A 162 11.90 -6.76 -16.00
N ALA A 163 13.17 -6.56 -15.62
CA ALA A 163 13.51 -6.24 -14.23
C ALA A 163 12.85 -4.92 -13.79
N PRO A 164 12.37 -4.81 -12.54
CA PRO A 164 11.74 -3.61 -12.04
C PRO A 164 12.66 -2.38 -12.11
N THR A 165 12.09 -1.23 -12.43
CA THR A 165 12.77 0.06 -12.33
C THR A 165 12.66 0.59 -10.91
N LEU A 166 13.80 0.79 -10.25
CA LEU A 166 13.90 1.22 -8.86
C LEU A 166 14.51 2.61 -8.74
N SER A 167 14.18 3.32 -7.67
CA SER A 167 14.97 4.46 -7.23
C SER A 167 16.32 3.99 -6.65
N ALA A 168 17.32 4.86 -6.61
CA ALA A 168 18.61 4.53 -5.96
C ALA A 168 18.43 4.13 -4.49
N LYS A 169 17.45 4.71 -3.81
CA LYS A 169 17.10 4.40 -2.43
C LYS A 169 16.49 3.00 -2.30
N ASP A 170 15.54 2.63 -3.16
CA ASP A 170 14.91 1.32 -3.13
C ASP A 170 15.91 0.20 -3.47
N ALA A 171 16.81 0.47 -4.41
CA ALA A 171 17.88 -0.44 -4.78
C ALA A 171 18.92 -0.67 -3.65
N ALA A 172 19.08 0.31 -2.75
CA ALA A 172 20.02 0.26 -1.63
C ALA A 172 19.38 -0.21 -0.31
N ALA A 173 18.08 -0.58 -0.32
CA ALA A 173 17.36 -1.01 0.88
C ALA A 173 17.97 -2.31 1.47
N GLY A 174 17.99 -2.41 2.81
CA GLY A 174 18.46 -3.57 3.55
C GLY A 174 17.47 -4.73 3.60
N LEU A 175 17.87 -5.84 4.18
CA LEU A 175 17.03 -7.03 4.37
C LEU A 175 16.14 -6.87 5.61
N LEU A 176 15.01 -7.60 5.63
CA LEU A 176 14.09 -7.64 6.78
C LEU A 176 14.81 -8.05 8.07
N ARG A 177 15.73 -9.02 7.97
CA ARG A 177 16.51 -9.52 9.13
C ARG A 177 17.41 -8.47 9.76
N ASP A 178 17.81 -7.46 8.99
CA ASP A 178 18.72 -6.39 9.40
C ASP A 178 17.98 -5.17 10.01
N LEU A 179 16.64 -5.20 10.01
CA LEU A 179 15.85 -4.16 10.68
C LEU A 179 16.13 -4.20 12.20
N PRO A 180 16.23 -3.03 12.85
CA PRO A 180 16.48 -2.93 14.29
C PRO A 180 15.34 -3.48 15.16
#